data_f30205edf6a52563becdbe506ee6bd5e
#
_entry.id   f30205edf6a52563becdbe506ee6bd5e
#
_cell.length_a   1.000
_cell.length_b   1.000
_cell.length_c   1.000
_cell.angle_alpha   90.00
_cell.angle_beta   90.00
_cell.angle_gamma   90.00
#
_symmetry.space_group_name_H-M   'P 1'
#
loop_
_entity.id
_entity.type
_entity.pdbx_description
1 polymer ?
#
loop_
_entity_poly.entity_id
_entity_poly.type
_entity_poly.pdbx_seq_one_letter_code
_entity_poly.pdbx_strand_id
1 'polypeptide(L)'
;MKHKIISVILILIVLGAIGSAGGKSTSNQGSNQPNQAKMEEKVQEPMKITVNELADDFDANQVAAEKKWSNKLVEFSAEITNITDSGLSFGKVGSKTFSTTQISCRVNNKDQLLSLKNGETVTVKGVIGNQTLGVIDMSNCEVVK
;
A
#
# COMPACT_ATOMS: atom_id res chain seq x y z
N MET A 1 -40.28 -1.55 2.61
CA MET A 1 -40.36 -0.22 1.98
C MET A 1 -39.00 0.19 1.48
N LYS A 2 -38.89 0.43 0.17
CA LYS A 2 -37.63 0.65 -0.54
C LYS A 2 -37.33 2.14 -0.58
N HIS A 3 -36.18 2.59 -0.09
CA HIS A 3 -35.70 3.93 -0.38
C HIS A 3 -34.39 3.86 -1.16
N LYS A 4 -34.53 4.04 -2.48
CA LYS A 4 -33.42 4.33 -3.38
C LYS A 4 -33.10 5.82 -3.27
N ILE A 5 -31.93 6.16 -2.77
CA ILE A 5 -31.40 7.53 -2.84
C ILE A 5 -30.48 7.59 -4.06
N ILE A 6 -31.00 8.19 -5.11
CA ILE A 6 -30.25 8.51 -6.33
C ILE A 6 -29.64 9.88 -6.10
N SER A 7 -28.32 9.93 -5.90
CA SER A 7 -27.56 11.17 -5.86
C SER A 7 -27.20 11.60 -7.27
N VAL A 8 -27.92 12.59 -7.78
CA VAL A 8 -27.65 13.22 -9.07
C VAL A 8 -26.56 14.24 -8.87
N ILE A 9 -25.37 13.97 -9.41
CA ILE A 9 -24.28 14.94 -9.49
C ILE A 9 -24.51 15.79 -10.72
N LEU A 10 -24.83 17.06 -10.51
CA LEU A 10 -25.05 18.06 -11.54
C LEU A 10 -23.68 18.64 -11.93
N ILE A 11 -23.21 18.29 -13.15
CA ILE A 11 -21.99 18.86 -13.73
C ILE A 11 -22.38 20.17 -14.39
N LEU A 12 -21.94 21.29 -13.82
CA LEU A 12 -22.02 22.61 -14.45
C LEU A 12 -20.83 22.80 -15.40
N ILE A 13 -21.11 22.68 -16.69
CA ILE A 13 -20.19 23.08 -17.74
C ILE A 13 -20.43 24.57 -18.00
N VAL A 14 -19.48 25.42 -17.64
CA VAL A 14 -19.47 26.82 -18.01
C VAL A 14 -18.71 26.97 -19.33
N LEU A 15 -19.45 27.13 -20.41
CA LEU A 15 -18.94 27.58 -21.71
C LEU A 15 -18.79 29.11 -21.66
N GLY A 16 -17.56 29.59 -21.73
CA GLY A 16 -17.26 31.00 -21.99
C GLY A 16 -16.51 31.13 -23.30
N ALA A 17 -17.25 31.44 -24.36
CA ALA A 17 -16.70 31.92 -25.61
C ALA A 17 -16.82 33.44 -25.65
N ILE A 18 -15.90 34.09 -26.33
CA ILE A 18 -15.88 35.40 -27.02
C ILE A 18 -14.50 36.02 -26.79
N GLY A 19 -13.77 36.48 -27.75
CA GLY A 19 -14.02 37.05 -29.03
C GLY A 19 -12.77 37.39 -29.80
N SER A 20 -13.02 37.56 -31.03
CA SER A 20 -12.22 37.92 -32.20
C SER A 20 -11.40 39.18 -32.05
N ALA A 21 -10.16 39.21 -32.62
CA ALA A 21 -9.76 40.06 -33.73
C ALA A 21 -8.25 40.06 -33.97
N GLY A 22 -7.85 39.63 -35.15
CA GLY A 22 -7.00 40.34 -36.09
C GLY A 22 -5.50 40.47 -35.79
N GLY A 23 -4.67 39.81 -36.64
CA GLY A 23 -3.25 40.18 -36.75
C GLY A 23 -2.45 39.10 -37.48
N LYS A 24 -2.07 39.43 -38.67
CA LYS A 24 -1.45 38.67 -39.73
C LYS A 24 0.05 38.37 -39.47
N SER A 25 0.49 37.21 -40.01
CA SER A 25 1.85 36.84 -40.47
C SER A 25 2.91 36.44 -39.43
N THR A 26 3.42 35.24 -39.47
CA THR A 26 4.56 34.73 -40.24
C THR A 26 5.03 33.41 -39.67
N SER A 27 5.25 32.47 -40.53
CA SER A 27 5.81 31.12 -40.33
C SER A 27 7.01 31.08 -39.40
N ASN A 28 6.97 30.10 -38.44
CA ASN A 28 8.13 29.29 -38.17
C ASN A 28 7.69 27.96 -37.54
N GLN A 29 7.98 26.88 -38.23
CA GLN A 29 7.91 25.52 -37.78
C GLN A 29 8.88 25.32 -36.61
N GLY A 30 8.34 25.11 -35.44
CA GLY A 30 9.06 24.60 -34.29
C GLY A 30 8.25 23.45 -33.73
N SER A 31 8.66 22.21 -34.03
CA SER A 31 8.14 21.00 -33.49
C SER A 31 8.44 20.95 -31.98
N ASN A 32 7.50 21.39 -31.17
CA ASN A 32 7.53 21.10 -29.73
C ASN A 32 6.81 19.79 -29.46
N GLN A 33 7.58 18.71 -29.46
CA GLN A 33 7.23 17.46 -28.84
C GLN A 33 6.97 17.73 -27.35
N PRO A 34 5.81 17.35 -26.78
CA PRO A 34 5.64 17.38 -25.33
C PRO A 34 6.59 16.34 -24.75
N ASN A 35 7.57 16.82 -24.01
CA ASN A 35 8.47 16.03 -23.20
C ASN A 35 7.61 15.32 -22.16
N GLN A 36 7.26 14.05 -22.43
CA GLN A 36 6.75 13.15 -21.43
C GLN A 36 7.89 12.94 -20.42
N ALA A 37 7.84 13.72 -19.36
CA ALA A 37 8.62 13.43 -18.17
C ALA A 37 8.21 12.04 -17.70
N LYS A 38 8.99 11.03 -18.06
CA LYS A 38 8.97 9.71 -17.48
C LYS A 38 9.19 9.92 -15.99
N MET A 39 8.11 9.85 -15.20
CA MET A 39 8.22 9.72 -13.75
C MET A 39 9.03 8.46 -13.52
N GLU A 40 10.29 8.60 -13.23
CA GLU A 40 11.06 7.52 -12.61
C GLU A 40 10.42 7.27 -11.25
N GLU A 41 9.64 6.20 -11.19
CA GLU A 41 9.15 5.64 -9.94
C GLU A 41 10.41 5.27 -9.14
N LYS A 42 10.73 6.13 -8.18
CA LYS A 42 11.88 5.91 -7.28
C LYS A 42 11.58 4.62 -6.52
N VAL A 43 12.15 3.52 -6.97
CA VAL A 43 12.05 2.23 -6.29
C VAL A 43 12.60 2.43 -4.88
N GLN A 44 11.70 2.55 -3.91
CA GLN A 44 12.10 2.62 -2.51
C GLN A 44 12.59 1.24 -2.09
N GLU A 45 13.84 1.15 -1.66
CA GLU A 45 14.33 -0.09 -1.05
C GLU A 45 13.60 -0.33 0.28
N PRO A 46 13.15 -1.56 0.55
CA PRO A 46 12.48 -1.89 1.81
C PRO A 46 13.46 -1.78 2.97
N MET A 47 12.98 -1.23 4.07
CA MET A 47 13.72 -1.22 5.34
C MET A 47 13.72 -2.64 5.91
N LYS A 48 14.89 -3.25 6.07
CA LYS A 48 15.03 -4.57 6.69
C LYS A 48 14.87 -4.44 8.20
N ILE A 49 13.90 -5.16 8.75
CA ILE A 49 13.57 -5.14 10.18
C ILE A 49 13.40 -6.56 10.70
N THR A 50 13.36 -6.72 12.02
CA THR A 50 12.87 -7.96 12.62
C THR A 50 11.37 -7.86 12.85
N VAL A 51 10.66 -8.98 12.68
CA VAL A 51 9.22 -9.01 12.91
C VAL A 51 8.88 -8.72 14.38
N ASN A 52 9.77 -9.13 15.30
CA ASN A 52 9.60 -8.85 16.73
C ASN A 52 9.69 -7.36 17.04
N GLU A 53 10.66 -6.63 16.45
CA GLU A 53 10.76 -5.18 16.64
C GLU A 53 9.46 -4.47 16.27
N LEU A 54 8.89 -4.81 15.12
CA LEU A 54 7.62 -4.25 14.68
C LEU A 54 6.51 -4.55 15.69
N ALA A 55 6.33 -5.82 16.05
CA ALA A 55 5.26 -6.25 16.95
C ALA A 55 5.40 -5.67 18.36
N ASP A 56 6.62 -5.64 18.91
CA ASP A 56 6.90 -5.14 20.25
C ASP A 56 6.65 -3.63 20.38
N ASP A 57 6.91 -2.86 19.32
CA ASP A 57 6.57 -1.43 19.28
C ASP A 57 5.06 -1.24 19.37
N PHE A 58 4.26 -2.01 18.62
CA PHE A 58 2.80 -1.95 18.68
C PHE A 58 2.25 -2.43 20.02
N ASP A 59 2.82 -3.47 20.62
CA ASP A 59 2.47 -3.95 21.96
C ASP A 59 2.82 -2.94 23.07
N ALA A 60 3.83 -2.12 22.84
CA ALA A 60 4.25 -1.12 23.81
C ALA A 60 3.38 0.13 23.75
N ASN A 61 3.11 0.65 22.55
CA ASN A 61 2.30 1.83 22.33
C ASN A 61 1.86 1.94 20.87
N GLN A 62 0.62 1.55 20.59
CA GLN A 62 0.07 1.56 19.21
C GLN A 62 0.22 2.92 18.52
N VAL A 63 -0.08 4.02 19.21
CA VAL A 63 -0.03 5.38 18.60
C VAL A 63 1.39 5.76 18.19
N ALA A 64 2.36 5.45 19.04
CA ALA A 64 3.77 5.70 18.75
C ALA A 64 4.27 4.79 17.62
N ALA A 65 3.87 3.53 17.62
CA ALA A 65 4.21 2.55 16.59
C ALA A 65 3.61 2.93 15.23
N GLU A 66 2.35 3.32 15.17
CA GLU A 66 1.73 3.81 13.93
C GLU A 66 2.48 5.04 13.39
N LYS A 67 2.87 5.98 14.23
CA LYS A 67 3.67 7.14 13.81
C LYS A 67 5.05 6.73 13.28
N LYS A 68 5.66 5.66 13.83
CA LYS A 68 6.98 5.15 13.42
C LYS A 68 6.89 4.36 12.12
N TRP A 69 5.86 3.51 11.97
CA TRP A 69 5.83 2.45 10.96
C TRP A 69 4.85 2.66 9.81
N SER A 70 3.71 3.37 10.01
CA SER A 70 2.69 3.52 8.97
C SER A 70 3.24 4.13 7.69
N ASN A 71 2.83 3.57 6.57
CA ASN A 71 3.26 3.92 5.22
C ASN A 71 4.75 3.67 4.92
N LYS A 72 5.45 2.91 5.76
CA LYS A 72 6.83 2.49 5.46
C LYS A 72 6.85 1.15 4.75
N LEU A 73 7.66 1.07 3.71
CA LEU A 73 7.98 -0.19 3.03
C LEU A 73 9.02 -0.92 3.86
N VAL A 74 8.66 -2.10 4.37
CA VAL A 74 9.54 -2.93 5.21
C VAL A 74 9.71 -4.32 4.62
N GLU A 75 10.78 -5.00 5.04
CA GLU A 75 11.07 -6.40 4.73
C GLU A 75 11.43 -7.12 6.02
N PHE A 76 10.79 -8.26 6.27
CA PHE A 76 11.09 -9.15 7.40
C PHE A 76 10.84 -10.61 7.05
N SER A 77 11.38 -11.51 7.89
CA SER A 77 11.11 -12.96 7.81
C SER A 77 10.26 -13.38 9.00
N ALA A 78 9.23 -14.22 8.74
CA ALA A 78 8.36 -14.77 9.79
C ALA A 78 7.74 -16.10 9.37
N GLU A 79 7.29 -16.87 10.35
CA GLU A 79 6.57 -18.12 10.14
C GLU A 79 5.10 -17.85 9.78
N ILE A 80 4.63 -18.47 8.71
CA ILE A 80 3.24 -18.38 8.27
C ILE A 80 2.35 -19.14 9.25
N THR A 81 1.37 -18.47 9.83
CA THR A 81 0.35 -19.10 10.68
C THR A 81 -0.95 -19.39 9.94
N ASN A 82 -1.25 -18.63 8.89
CA ASN A 82 -2.42 -18.89 8.05
C ASN A 82 -2.22 -18.35 6.64
N ILE A 83 -2.81 -19.03 5.65
CA ILE A 83 -2.85 -18.65 4.25
C ILE A 83 -4.31 -18.56 3.82
N THR A 84 -4.69 -17.43 3.23
CA THR A 84 -6.02 -17.21 2.68
C THR A 84 -5.92 -16.84 1.20
N ASP A 85 -7.05 -16.66 0.53
CA ASP A 85 -7.12 -16.17 -0.84
C ASP A 85 -6.68 -14.71 -0.99
N SER A 86 -6.56 -13.98 0.11
CA SER A 86 -6.15 -12.58 0.15
C SER A 86 -4.71 -12.35 0.59
N GLY A 87 -4.08 -13.34 1.22
CA GLY A 87 -2.70 -13.19 1.68
C GLY A 87 -2.28 -14.11 2.80
N LEU A 88 -1.29 -13.66 3.56
CA LEU A 88 -0.63 -14.40 4.63
C LEU A 88 -0.93 -13.77 5.99
N SER A 89 -0.97 -14.59 7.03
CA SER A 89 -1.00 -14.13 8.42
C SER A 89 0.21 -14.65 9.16
N PHE A 90 0.78 -13.79 10.00
CA PHE A 90 1.89 -14.10 10.90
C PHE A 90 1.42 -13.85 12.34
N GLY A 91 1.28 -14.90 13.11
CA GLY A 91 0.92 -14.81 14.53
C GLY A 91 2.13 -15.03 15.41
N LYS A 92 1.99 -14.70 16.72
CA LYS A 92 3.05 -14.88 17.71
C LYS A 92 4.35 -14.17 17.31
N VAL A 93 4.22 -13.00 16.73
CA VAL A 93 5.36 -12.22 16.17
C VAL A 93 6.04 -11.31 17.19
N GLY A 94 5.43 -11.07 18.37
CA GLY A 94 6.04 -10.31 19.46
C GLY A 94 7.00 -11.16 20.30
N SER A 95 7.96 -10.50 20.93
CA SER A 95 8.93 -11.16 21.84
C SER A 95 8.33 -11.50 23.21
N LYS A 96 7.25 -10.84 23.61
CA LYS A 96 6.59 -11.03 24.89
C LYS A 96 5.76 -12.30 24.92
N THR A 97 5.83 -13.05 26.02
CA THR A 97 5.15 -14.35 26.19
C THR A 97 3.62 -14.27 25.96
N PHE A 98 3.00 -13.14 26.26
CA PHE A 98 1.57 -12.91 26.10
C PHE A 98 1.22 -11.94 24.98
N SER A 99 2.15 -11.69 24.05
CA SER A 99 1.83 -10.89 22.86
C SER A 99 0.74 -11.56 22.05
N THR A 100 -0.31 -10.82 21.74
CA THR A 100 -1.40 -11.25 20.84
C THR A 100 -1.29 -10.56 19.48
N THR A 101 -0.24 -9.76 19.27
CA THR A 101 -0.02 -9.04 18.02
C THR A 101 0.21 -10.01 16.86
N GLN A 102 -0.51 -9.76 15.79
CA GLN A 102 -0.45 -10.50 14.53
C GLN A 102 -0.22 -9.52 13.38
N ILE A 103 0.27 -10.04 12.27
CA ILE A 103 0.39 -9.27 11.03
C ILE A 103 -0.47 -9.93 9.96
N SER A 104 -1.30 -9.15 9.28
CA SER A 104 -2.06 -9.55 8.11
C SER A 104 -1.44 -8.92 6.86
N CYS A 105 -0.84 -9.74 6.02
CA CYS A 105 -0.07 -9.36 4.84
C CYS A 105 -0.91 -9.62 3.60
N ARG A 106 -1.46 -8.55 2.99
CA ARG A 106 -2.29 -8.64 1.79
C ARG A 106 -1.43 -8.74 0.54
N VAL A 107 -1.47 -9.91 -0.13
CA VAL A 107 -0.64 -10.23 -1.29
C VAL A 107 -1.38 -9.88 -2.59
N ASN A 108 -0.75 -9.10 -3.46
CA ASN A 108 -1.33 -8.71 -4.74
C ASN A 108 -1.28 -9.84 -5.78
N ASN A 109 -0.14 -10.54 -5.86
CA ASN A 109 0.00 -11.69 -6.77
C ASN A 109 -0.28 -12.99 -6.01
N LYS A 110 -1.49 -13.50 -6.19
CA LYS A 110 -1.98 -14.71 -5.52
C LYS A 110 -1.24 -15.99 -5.90
N ASP A 111 -0.60 -16.02 -7.06
CA ASP A 111 0.18 -17.19 -7.49
C ASP A 111 1.35 -17.49 -6.54
N GLN A 112 1.85 -16.46 -5.85
CA GLN A 112 2.88 -16.62 -4.83
C GLN A 112 2.41 -17.47 -3.63
N LEU A 113 1.10 -17.53 -3.39
CA LEU A 113 0.52 -18.26 -2.25
C LEU A 113 0.39 -19.76 -2.51
N LEU A 114 0.31 -20.18 -3.77
CA LEU A 114 -0.02 -21.55 -4.16
C LEU A 114 1.01 -22.60 -3.71
N SER A 115 2.26 -22.19 -3.57
CA SER A 115 3.36 -23.10 -3.18
C SER A 115 3.70 -23.07 -1.70
N LEU A 116 3.12 -22.13 -0.94
CA LEU A 116 3.42 -21.91 0.48
C LEU A 116 2.63 -22.84 1.39
N LYS A 117 3.13 -23.05 2.61
CA LYS A 117 2.49 -23.88 3.62
C LYS A 117 2.51 -23.17 4.99
N ASN A 118 1.47 -23.43 5.80
CA ASN A 118 1.47 -23.03 7.20
C ASN A 118 2.67 -23.67 7.92
N GLY A 119 3.33 -22.92 8.81
CA GLY A 119 4.55 -23.32 9.49
C GLY A 119 5.83 -23.06 8.70
N GLU A 120 5.75 -22.61 7.46
CA GLU A 120 6.91 -22.24 6.66
C GLU A 120 7.38 -20.82 7.02
N THR A 121 8.69 -20.62 7.12
CA THR A 121 9.29 -19.29 7.29
C THR A 121 9.52 -18.67 5.93
N VAL A 122 8.97 -17.50 5.71
CA VAL A 122 9.14 -16.73 4.47
C VAL A 122 9.64 -15.33 4.75
N THR A 123 10.32 -14.75 3.78
CA THR A 123 10.64 -13.31 3.77
C THR A 123 9.57 -12.61 2.94
N VAL A 124 8.99 -11.56 3.51
CA VAL A 124 8.00 -10.72 2.85
C VAL A 124 8.41 -9.26 2.90
N LYS A 125 8.08 -8.51 1.86
CA LYS A 125 8.13 -7.04 1.86
C LYS A 125 6.73 -6.48 1.65
N GLY A 126 6.45 -5.31 2.20
CA GLY A 126 5.16 -4.64 2.03
C GLY A 126 5.08 -3.36 2.86
N VAL A 127 3.98 -2.65 2.73
CA VAL A 127 3.76 -1.35 3.36
C VAL A 127 2.93 -1.53 4.63
N ILE A 128 3.45 -1.08 5.76
CA ILE A 128 2.77 -1.13 7.05
C ILE A 128 1.60 -0.14 7.06
N GLY A 129 0.44 -0.62 7.50
CA GLY A 129 -0.76 0.18 7.76
C GLY A 129 -0.97 0.41 9.26
N ASN A 130 -2.23 0.41 9.67
CA ASN A 130 -2.63 0.61 11.06
C ASN A 130 -2.83 -0.74 11.76
N GLN A 131 -2.92 -0.71 13.09
CA GLN A 131 -3.30 -1.87 13.88
C GLN A 131 -4.79 -1.78 14.26
N THR A 132 -5.52 -2.87 14.05
CA THR A 132 -6.92 -3.01 14.48
C THR A 132 -7.08 -4.33 15.24
N LEU A 133 -7.58 -4.26 16.47
CA LEU A 133 -7.81 -5.45 17.33
C LEU A 133 -6.57 -6.37 17.46
N GLY A 134 -5.38 -5.77 17.57
CA GLY A 134 -4.14 -6.53 17.69
C GLY A 134 -3.56 -7.02 16.36
N VAL A 135 -4.21 -6.75 15.23
CA VAL A 135 -3.74 -7.12 13.89
C VAL A 135 -3.15 -5.91 13.19
N ILE A 136 -1.88 -5.96 12.85
CA ILE A 136 -1.19 -4.96 12.04
C ILE A 136 -1.49 -5.28 10.57
N ASP A 137 -2.13 -4.34 9.87
CA ASP A 137 -2.34 -4.47 8.44
C ASP A 137 -1.04 -4.18 7.67
N MET A 138 -0.76 -5.01 6.67
CA MET A 138 0.34 -4.82 5.74
C MET A 138 -0.17 -5.01 4.32
N SER A 139 -0.01 -4.00 3.49
CA SER A 139 -0.49 -4.00 2.10
C SER A 139 0.64 -4.12 1.09
N ASN A 140 0.29 -4.38 -0.17
CA ASN A 140 1.25 -4.56 -1.27
C ASN A 140 2.33 -5.59 -0.93
N CYS A 141 1.91 -6.64 -0.24
CA CYS A 141 2.83 -7.68 0.16
C CYS A 141 3.32 -8.50 -1.03
N GLU A 142 4.60 -8.83 -0.95
CA GLU A 142 5.29 -9.67 -1.92
C GLU A 142 6.22 -10.62 -1.18
N VAL A 143 6.16 -11.91 -1.55
CA VAL A 143 7.09 -12.91 -1.01
C VAL A 143 8.42 -12.75 -1.74
N VAL A 144 9.48 -12.51 -0.98
CA VAL A 144 10.86 -12.38 -1.50
C VAL A 144 11.48 -13.77 -1.52
N LYS A 145 12.03 -14.15 -2.66
CA LYS A 145 12.70 -15.45 -2.86
C LYS A 145 14.19 -15.30 -2.73
#